data_16964c4e4ce20f335e419420d1e85931
#
_entry.id   16964c4e4ce20f335e419420d1e85931
#
_cell.length_a   1.000
_cell.length_b   1.000
_cell.length_c   1.000
_cell.angle_alpha   90.00
_cell.angle_beta   90.00
_cell.angle_gamma   90.00
#
_symmetry.space_group_name_H-M   'P 1'
#
loop_
_entity.id
_entity.type
_entity.pdbx_description
1 polymer ?
#
loop_
_entity_poly.entity_id
_entity_poly.type
_entity_poly.pdbx_seq_one_letter_code
_entity_poly.pdbx_strand_id
1 'polypeptide(L)'
;EKMGHINEITVYNDFAHNPSKIEASLSTLKDYSGRVIAMYQPHPPFSAVNTGDEMAKAIAKVLSPDDIMILQEIYELTPKDIGITSANIVKKIIENGHQNALFLPTKADTLKFVLNNARKGDRIIIMGAHDNSLADFSRTILSELAG
;
A
#
# COMPACT_ATOMS: atom_id res chain seq x y z
N GLU A 1 -5.21 3.22 -11.52
CA GLU A 1 -5.91 4.38 -12.11
C GLU A 1 -5.59 5.64 -11.33
N LYS A 2 -5.24 6.69 -12.04
CA LYS A 2 -4.98 7.98 -11.42
C LYS A 2 -6.30 8.59 -10.94
N MET A 3 -6.39 8.86 -9.65
CA MET A 3 -7.60 9.43 -9.03
C MET A 3 -7.59 10.95 -9.01
N GLY A 4 -6.42 11.56 -8.90
CA GLY A 4 -6.31 13.00 -8.91
C GLY A 4 -4.93 13.50 -8.55
N HIS A 5 -4.79 14.83 -8.55
CA HIS A 5 -3.55 15.51 -8.28
C HIS A 5 -3.86 16.79 -7.52
N ILE A 6 -3.25 16.96 -6.36
CA ILE A 6 -3.47 18.14 -5.51
C ILE A 6 -2.17 18.51 -4.80
N ASN A 7 -1.82 19.79 -4.78
CA ASN A 7 -0.61 20.29 -4.11
C ASN A 7 0.66 19.55 -4.52
N GLU A 8 0.77 19.19 -5.82
CA GLU A 8 1.87 18.43 -6.39
C GLU A 8 1.99 17.01 -5.81
N ILE A 9 0.90 16.47 -5.32
CA ILE A 9 0.78 15.09 -4.86
C ILE A 9 -0.24 14.39 -5.77
N THR A 10 0.13 13.23 -6.29
CA THR A 10 -0.76 12.44 -7.15
C THR A 10 -1.24 11.22 -6.39
N VAL A 11 -2.53 10.91 -6.50
CA VAL A 11 -3.14 9.75 -5.85
C VAL A 11 -3.66 8.79 -6.91
N TYR A 12 -3.33 7.51 -6.73
CA TYR A 12 -3.73 6.41 -7.61
C TYR A 12 -4.52 5.39 -6.81
N ASN A 13 -5.44 4.71 -7.47
CA ASN A 13 -6.12 3.53 -6.93
C ASN A 13 -5.88 2.38 -7.91
N ASP A 14 -5.54 1.20 -7.39
CA ASP A 14 -5.20 0.06 -8.21
C ASP A 14 -5.75 -1.23 -7.60
N PHE A 15 -6.31 -2.09 -8.42
CA PHE A 15 -6.83 -3.38 -7.98
C PHE A 15 -5.75 -4.46 -7.82
N ALA A 16 -4.48 -4.10 -7.85
CA ALA A 16 -3.40 -5.04 -7.65
C ALA A 16 -3.59 -5.81 -6.33
N HIS A 17 -3.53 -7.13 -6.41
CA HIS A 17 -3.83 -7.99 -5.26
C HIS A 17 -2.97 -9.26 -5.18
N ASN A 18 -1.98 -9.37 -6.05
CA ASN A 18 -1.02 -10.47 -5.99
C ASN A 18 0.40 -9.92 -6.19
N PRO A 19 1.45 -10.68 -5.84
CA PRO A 19 2.83 -10.19 -5.89
C PRO A 19 3.24 -9.62 -7.24
N SER A 20 2.90 -10.31 -8.34
CA SER A 20 3.24 -9.89 -9.69
C SER A 20 2.61 -8.55 -10.06
N LYS A 21 1.33 -8.38 -9.74
CA LYS A 21 0.60 -7.15 -10.06
C LYS A 21 1.05 -5.98 -9.19
N ILE A 22 1.34 -6.24 -7.92
CA ILE A 22 1.85 -5.22 -7.02
C ILE A 22 3.23 -4.75 -7.48
N GLU A 23 4.10 -5.69 -7.84
CA GLU A 23 5.41 -5.35 -8.39
C GLU A 23 5.28 -4.48 -9.65
N ALA A 24 4.39 -4.86 -10.57
CA ALA A 24 4.18 -4.12 -11.80
C ALA A 24 3.65 -2.70 -11.53
N SER A 25 2.67 -2.55 -10.66
CA SER A 25 2.09 -1.25 -10.32
C SER A 25 3.12 -0.34 -9.66
N LEU A 26 3.88 -0.85 -8.71
CA LEU A 26 4.93 -0.09 -8.04
C LEU A 26 6.05 0.30 -9.02
N SER A 27 6.46 -0.64 -9.88
CA SER A 27 7.50 -0.37 -10.88
C SER A 27 7.09 0.75 -11.82
N THR A 28 5.83 0.78 -12.23
CA THR A 28 5.31 1.84 -13.09
C THR A 28 5.46 3.21 -12.43
N LEU A 29 5.14 3.31 -11.15
CA LEU A 29 5.29 4.57 -10.41
C LEU A 29 6.75 4.97 -10.25
N LYS A 30 7.66 3.99 -10.16
CA LYS A 30 9.10 4.29 -10.01
C LYS A 30 9.72 4.83 -11.30
N ASP A 31 9.03 4.75 -12.43
CA ASP A 31 9.48 5.38 -13.66
C ASP A 31 9.35 6.92 -13.61
N TYR A 32 8.60 7.44 -12.66
CA TYR A 32 8.44 8.87 -12.45
C TYR A 32 9.32 9.33 -11.28
N SER A 33 9.66 10.60 -11.28
CA SER A 33 10.38 11.17 -10.15
C SER A 33 9.44 11.32 -8.95
N GLY A 34 10.01 11.34 -7.76
CA GLY A 34 9.26 11.53 -6.51
C GLY A 34 9.18 10.26 -5.69
N ARG A 35 8.80 10.47 -4.45
CA ARG A 35 8.67 9.39 -3.48
C ARG A 35 7.33 8.69 -3.64
N VAL A 36 7.32 7.37 -3.43
CA VAL A 36 6.10 6.57 -3.43
C VAL A 36 5.66 6.34 -1.98
N ILE A 37 4.38 6.60 -1.70
CA ILE A 37 3.71 6.16 -0.48
C ILE A 37 2.65 5.16 -0.92
N ALA A 38 2.90 3.88 -0.66
CA ALA A 38 2.01 2.80 -1.09
C ALA A 38 1.26 2.23 0.10
N MET A 39 -0.03 1.98 -0.09
CA MET A 39 -0.84 1.25 0.88
C MET A 39 -1.43 0.02 0.20
N TYR A 40 -1.36 -1.10 0.88
CA TYR A 40 -1.97 -2.34 0.41
C TYR A 40 -2.88 -2.91 1.49
N GLN A 41 -4.13 -3.20 1.10
CA GLN A 41 -5.06 -3.94 1.94
C GLN A 41 -5.14 -5.37 1.43
N PRO A 42 -4.54 -6.33 2.16
CA PRO A 42 -4.64 -7.72 1.76
C PRO A 42 -6.07 -8.24 1.89
N HIS A 43 -6.41 -9.20 1.03
CA HIS A 43 -7.75 -9.79 0.97
C HIS A 43 -7.67 -11.32 0.92
N PRO A 44 -8.47 -12.04 1.72
CA PRO A 44 -8.55 -13.50 1.59
C PRO A 44 -9.15 -13.94 0.24
N PRO A 45 -8.90 -15.17 -0.22
CA PRO A 45 -8.09 -16.16 0.46
C PRO A 45 -6.60 -15.92 0.26
N PHE A 46 -5.86 -15.97 1.35
CA PHE A 46 -4.42 -16.09 1.24
C PHE A 46 -4.11 -17.55 1.03
N SER A 47 -3.62 -17.85 -0.15
CA SER A 47 -3.31 -19.23 -0.49
C SER A 47 -1.99 -19.63 0.09
N ALA A 48 -1.55 -19.33 1.18
CA ALA A 48 -0.39 -19.88 1.80
C ALA A 48 0.61 -18.85 2.34
N VAL A 49 1.39 -19.32 3.27
CA VAL A 49 2.56 -18.65 3.83
C VAL A 49 3.47 -18.08 2.73
N ASN A 50 3.59 -18.81 1.62
CA ASN A 50 4.44 -18.42 0.49
C ASN A 50 4.01 -17.12 -0.19
N THR A 51 2.72 -16.81 -0.23
CA THR A 51 2.23 -15.58 -0.84
C THR A 51 2.73 -14.35 -0.09
N GLY A 52 2.78 -14.43 1.24
CA GLY A 52 3.32 -13.35 2.06
C GLY A 52 4.81 -13.13 1.80
N ASP A 53 5.58 -14.19 1.64
CA ASP A 53 6.99 -14.11 1.33
C ASP A 53 7.23 -13.50 -0.05
N GLU A 54 6.50 -13.95 -1.05
CA GLU A 54 6.60 -13.44 -2.41
C GLU A 54 6.20 -11.97 -2.48
N MET A 55 5.16 -11.59 -1.76
CA MET A 55 4.69 -10.21 -1.66
C MET A 55 5.78 -9.32 -1.07
N ALA A 56 6.37 -9.76 0.03
CA ALA A 56 7.42 -9.01 0.71
C ALA A 56 8.66 -8.82 -0.17
N LYS A 57 9.05 -9.87 -0.88
CA LYS A 57 10.17 -9.81 -1.82
C LYS A 57 9.91 -8.84 -2.97
N ALA A 58 8.71 -8.91 -3.54
CA ALA A 58 8.32 -8.04 -4.65
C ALA A 58 8.35 -6.56 -4.24
N ILE A 59 7.81 -6.26 -3.09
CA ILE A 59 7.77 -4.90 -2.56
C ILE A 59 9.18 -4.39 -2.27
N ALA A 60 9.98 -5.17 -1.57
CA ALA A 60 11.33 -4.78 -1.19
C ALA A 60 12.25 -4.60 -2.41
N LYS A 61 12.00 -5.37 -3.46
CA LYS A 61 12.78 -5.29 -4.70
C LYS A 61 12.59 -3.96 -5.43
N VAL A 62 11.37 -3.43 -5.41
CA VAL A 62 11.01 -2.27 -6.22
C VAL A 62 11.19 -0.95 -5.50
N LEU A 63 10.84 -0.89 -4.22
CA LEU A 63 10.83 0.37 -3.48
C LEU A 63 12.25 0.83 -3.10
N SER A 64 12.43 2.14 -3.16
CA SER A 64 13.68 2.80 -2.73
C SER A 64 13.61 3.11 -1.23
N PRO A 65 14.75 3.37 -0.58
CA PRO A 65 14.75 3.64 0.88
C PRO A 65 13.80 4.74 1.36
N ASP A 66 13.57 5.76 0.52
CA ASP A 66 12.67 6.87 0.88
C ASP A 66 11.19 6.54 0.70
N ASP A 67 10.89 5.50 -0.05
CA ASP A 67 9.50 5.09 -0.29
C ASP A 67 8.92 4.45 0.95
N ILE A 68 7.62 4.62 1.15
CA ILE A 68 6.92 4.12 2.33
C ILE A 68 5.90 3.08 1.90
N MET A 69 5.93 1.93 2.57
CA MET A 69 4.96 0.86 2.35
C MET A 69 4.07 0.70 3.59
N ILE A 70 2.77 0.81 3.39
CA ILE A 70 1.78 0.68 4.46
C ILE A 70 0.92 -0.55 4.19
N LEU A 71 0.85 -1.44 5.17
CA LEU A 71 -0.05 -2.59 5.15
C LEU A 71 -1.21 -2.32 6.10
N GLN A 72 -2.44 -2.42 5.59
CA GLN A 72 -3.63 -2.37 6.41
C GLN A 72 -3.98 -3.76 6.93
N GLU A 73 -4.90 -3.83 7.88
CA GLU A 73 -5.44 -5.10 8.35
C GLU A 73 -6.09 -5.84 7.17
N ILE A 74 -5.99 -7.16 7.21
CA ILE A 74 -6.57 -8.01 6.18
C ILE A 74 -8.09 -7.80 6.14
N TYR A 75 -8.61 -7.57 4.94
CA TYR A 75 -10.03 -7.38 4.73
C TYR A 75 -10.81 -8.64 5.07
N GLU A 76 -11.87 -8.50 5.88
CA GLU A 76 -12.70 -9.63 6.31
C GLU A 76 -11.92 -10.80 6.93
N LEU A 77 -10.94 -10.48 7.77
CA LEU A 77 -10.17 -11.49 8.47
C LEU A 77 -11.10 -12.37 9.31
N THR A 78 -10.99 -13.68 9.11
CA THR A 78 -11.77 -14.64 9.89
C THR A 78 -10.83 -15.49 10.76
N PRO A 79 -11.36 -16.17 11.80
CA PRO A 79 -10.53 -17.07 12.61
C PRO A 79 -9.85 -18.18 11.82
N LYS A 80 -10.33 -18.47 10.60
CA LYS A 80 -9.73 -19.48 9.73
C LYS A 80 -8.49 -18.99 9.00
N ASP A 81 -8.30 -17.69 8.94
CA ASP A 81 -7.17 -17.08 8.24
C ASP A 81 -6.00 -16.84 9.21
N ILE A 82 -5.84 -17.78 10.15
CA ILE A 82 -4.81 -17.71 11.18
C ILE A 82 -3.46 -18.07 10.57
N GLY A 83 -2.44 -17.28 10.90
CA GLY A 83 -1.06 -17.57 10.55
C GLY A 83 -0.40 -16.56 9.63
N ILE A 84 -1.17 -15.76 8.91
CA ILE A 84 -0.62 -14.64 8.14
C ILE A 84 -1.34 -13.38 8.55
N THR A 85 -0.60 -12.40 9.03
CA THR A 85 -1.13 -11.08 9.39
C THR A 85 -0.41 -10.03 8.57
N SER A 86 -1.03 -8.88 8.42
CA SER A 86 -0.37 -7.75 7.77
C SER A 86 0.90 -7.34 8.51
N ALA A 87 0.90 -7.46 9.82
CA ALA A 87 2.09 -7.19 10.63
C ALA A 87 3.24 -8.14 10.29
N ASN A 88 2.94 -9.42 10.03
CA ASN A 88 3.94 -10.38 9.61
C ASN A 88 4.50 -10.07 8.22
N ILE A 89 3.64 -9.60 7.30
CA ILE A 89 4.09 -9.19 5.97
C ILE A 89 5.04 -7.99 6.08
N VAL A 90 4.71 -7.03 6.92
CA VAL A 90 5.57 -5.87 7.20
C VAL A 90 6.94 -6.35 7.70
N LYS A 91 6.97 -7.27 8.65
CA LYS A 91 8.21 -7.82 9.17
C LYS A 91 9.05 -8.45 8.06
N LYS A 92 8.41 -9.21 7.17
CA LYS A 92 9.09 -9.84 6.03
C LYS A 92 9.62 -8.82 5.04
N ILE A 93 8.92 -7.73 4.81
CA ILE A 93 9.39 -6.64 3.96
C ILE A 93 10.67 -6.04 4.53
N ILE A 94 10.69 -5.78 5.82
CA ILE A 94 11.86 -5.25 6.51
C ILE A 94 13.02 -6.24 6.43
N GLU A 95 12.77 -7.52 6.64
CA GLU A 95 13.78 -8.57 6.55
C GLU A 95 14.37 -8.68 5.13
N ASN A 96 13.60 -8.33 4.12
CA ASN A 96 14.05 -8.33 2.72
C ASN A 96 14.74 -7.01 2.31
N GLY A 97 14.92 -6.09 3.24
CA GLY A 97 15.77 -4.91 3.03
C GLY A 97 15.06 -3.58 2.92
N HIS A 98 13.72 -3.55 2.90
CA HIS A 98 13.00 -2.28 2.86
C HIS A 98 12.55 -1.89 4.28
N GLN A 99 13.22 -0.90 4.85
CA GLN A 99 13.02 -0.54 6.27
C GLN A 99 11.76 0.30 6.51
N ASN A 100 11.30 1.08 5.54
CA ASN A 100 10.14 1.96 5.68
C ASN A 100 8.82 1.23 5.39
N ALA A 101 8.54 0.19 6.17
CA ALA A 101 7.30 -0.56 6.07
C ALA A 101 6.55 -0.46 7.40
N LEU A 102 5.26 -0.16 7.32
CA LEU A 102 4.43 0.12 8.49
C LEU A 102 3.15 -0.71 8.45
N PHE A 103 2.72 -1.17 9.62
CA PHE A 103 1.39 -1.74 9.79
C PHE A 103 0.48 -0.67 10.38
N LEU A 104 -0.47 -0.18 9.57
CA LEU A 104 -1.49 0.76 10.02
C LEU A 104 -2.84 0.10 9.77
N PRO A 105 -3.49 -0.44 10.81
CA PRO A 105 -4.61 -1.36 10.62
C PRO A 105 -5.84 -0.77 9.94
N THR A 106 -6.12 0.51 10.14
CA THR A 106 -7.35 1.12 9.62
C THR A 106 -7.08 2.19 8.57
N LYS A 107 -8.12 2.49 7.78
CA LYS A 107 -8.07 3.61 6.83
C LYS A 107 -7.84 4.94 7.55
N ALA A 108 -8.42 5.10 8.74
CA ALA A 108 -8.22 6.30 9.55
C ALA A 108 -6.76 6.49 9.94
N ASP A 109 -6.08 5.41 10.34
CA ASP A 109 -4.65 5.45 10.67
C ASP A 109 -3.82 5.84 9.46
N THR A 110 -4.12 5.27 8.30
CA THR A 110 -3.41 5.58 7.06
C THR A 110 -3.65 7.03 6.65
N LEU A 111 -4.88 7.51 6.74
CA LEU A 111 -5.21 8.89 6.39
C LEU A 111 -4.42 9.86 7.26
N LYS A 112 -4.40 9.63 8.56
CA LYS A 112 -3.65 10.46 9.50
C LYS A 112 -2.17 10.48 9.15
N PHE A 113 -1.60 9.32 8.87
CA PHE A 113 -0.20 9.21 8.49
C PHE A 113 0.10 10.00 7.21
N VAL A 114 -0.73 9.82 6.18
CA VAL A 114 -0.55 10.50 4.90
C VAL A 114 -0.63 12.03 5.08
N LEU A 115 -1.63 12.51 5.81
CA LEU A 115 -1.79 13.94 6.04
C LEU A 115 -0.61 14.56 6.79
N ASN A 116 0.00 13.79 7.69
CA ASN A 116 1.14 14.26 8.47
C ASN A 116 2.48 14.13 7.74
N ASN A 117 2.57 13.28 6.73
CA ASN A 117 3.87 12.92 6.13
C ASN A 117 3.98 13.18 4.63
N ALA A 118 2.87 13.31 3.91
CA ALA A 118 2.91 13.55 2.47
C ALA A 118 3.52 14.92 2.17
N ARG A 119 4.29 14.97 1.10
CA ARG A 119 4.96 16.19 0.68
C ARG A 119 4.93 16.32 -0.84
N LYS A 120 5.25 17.53 -1.32
CA LYS A 120 5.28 17.80 -2.76
C LYS A 120 6.10 16.77 -3.52
N GLY A 121 5.56 16.30 -4.62
CA GLY A 121 6.20 15.31 -5.46
C GLY A 121 5.83 13.88 -5.13
N ASP A 122 5.17 13.62 -4.01
CA ASP A 122 4.79 12.27 -3.62
C ASP A 122 3.74 11.68 -4.56
N ARG A 123 3.86 10.39 -4.76
CA ARG A 123 2.88 9.59 -5.48
C ARG A 123 2.33 8.58 -4.50
N ILE A 124 1.03 8.70 -4.23
CA ILE A 124 0.33 7.84 -3.29
C ILE A 124 -0.46 6.81 -4.07
N ILE A 125 -0.26 5.53 -3.80
CA ILE A 125 -1.02 4.47 -4.44
C ILE A 125 -1.75 3.62 -3.39
N ILE A 126 -3.05 3.46 -3.59
CA ILE A 126 -3.91 2.64 -2.74
C ILE A 126 -4.20 1.36 -3.50
N MET A 127 -3.75 0.23 -2.98
CA MET A 127 -3.85 -1.06 -3.65
C MET A 127 -4.70 -2.04 -2.86
N GLY A 128 -5.39 -2.90 -3.58
CA GLY A 128 -6.19 -3.96 -3.00
C GLY A 128 -7.31 -4.34 -3.95
N ALA A 129 -7.70 -5.60 -3.93
CA ALA A 129 -8.85 -6.06 -4.66
C ALA A 129 -10.06 -5.85 -3.77
N HIS A 130 -11.18 -5.59 -4.39
CA HIS A 130 -12.37 -6.15 -3.80
C HIS A 130 -13.55 -5.27 -3.55
N ASP A 131 -13.43 -4.01 -3.27
CA ASP A 131 -14.63 -3.20 -3.19
C ASP A 131 -14.32 -1.75 -3.57
N ASN A 132 -15.39 -0.99 -3.73
CA ASN A 132 -15.29 0.41 -4.06
C ASN A 132 -14.80 1.28 -2.90
N SER A 133 -14.66 0.68 -1.70
CA SER A 133 -14.25 1.45 -0.52
C SER A 133 -12.82 1.98 -0.64
N LEU A 134 -11.95 1.27 -1.37
CA LEU A 134 -10.59 1.75 -1.60
C LEU A 134 -10.57 2.93 -2.57
N ALA A 135 -11.42 2.92 -3.58
CA ALA A 135 -11.56 4.08 -4.48
C ALA A 135 -12.12 5.27 -3.72
N ASP A 136 -13.11 5.06 -2.88
CA ASP A 136 -13.68 6.11 -2.02
C ASP A 136 -12.63 6.64 -1.04
N PHE A 137 -11.81 5.76 -0.49
CA PHE A 137 -10.72 6.17 0.38
C PHE A 137 -9.70 7.04 -0.35
N SER A 138 -9.38 6.70 -1.58
CA SER A 138 -8.49 7.51 -2.42
C SER A 138 -9.05 8.93 -2.62
N ARG A 139 -10.35 9.03 -2.84
CA ARG A 139 -11.04 10.33 -2.97
C ARG A 139 -10.99 11.11 -1.66
N THR A 140 -11.14 10.41 -0.54
CA THR A 140 -11.04 11.01 0.79
C THR A 140 -9.66 11.60 1.01
N ILE A 141 -8.60 10.88 0.64
CA ILE A 141 -7.23 11.39 0.75
C ILE A 141 -7.08 12.68 -0.05
N LEU A 142 -7.56 12.69 -1.29
CA LEU A 142 -7.48 13.89 -2.13
C LEU A 142 -8.21 15.07 -1.50
N SER A 143 -9.42 14.85 -1.00
CA SER A 143 -10.24 15.87 -0.37
C SER A 143 -9.55 16.45 0.87
N GLU A 144 -8.99 15.60 1.71
CA GLU A 144 -8.32 16.02 2.93
C GLU A 144 -6.99 16.73 2.65
N LEU A 145 -6.27 16.32 1.61
CA LEU A 145 -5.04 17.02 1.19
C LEU A 145 -5.33 18.42 0.63
N ALA A 146 -6.49 18.61 0.04
CA ALA A 146 -6.91 19.90 -0.49
C ALA A 146 -7.29 20.90 0.60
N GLY A 147 -7.60 20.38 1.76
CA GLY A 147 -8.08 21.13 2.78
C GLY A 147 -8.12 21.59 3.84
#